data_22a87212229006edf38a6259aa909086
#
_entry.id   22a87212229006edf38a6259aa909086
#
_cell.length_a   1.000
_cell.length_b   1.000
_cell.length_c   1.000
_cell.angle_alpha   90.00
_cell.angle_beta   90.00
_cell.angle_gamma   90.00
#
_symmetry.space_group_name_H-M   'P 1'
#
loop_
_entity.id
_entity.type
_entity.pdbx_description
1 polymer ?
#
loop_
_entity_poly.entity_id
_entity_poly.type
_entity_poly.pdbx_seq_one_letter_code
_entity_poly.pdbx_strand_id
1 'polypeptide(L)'
;MEAAMRSEEEMMNLILQVAKDDERVRAVYLNGSRTNHNAPKDRFQDYDVVYVVTDTKPYYENHDWINHFGTVLYMQMPEYMDLLLEKEYTPQDTFGWLAIFTDGNRLDIHVSSFDYADKDIRSDRLCRILLDKDGRYGDVPAESDADHYVKKPTADKYSCECNEFYWCLNN
;
A
#
# COMPACT_ATOMS: atom_id res chain seq x y z
N MET A 1 9.41 26.32 12.70
CA MET A 1 9.25 26.41 11.22
C MET A 1 8.61 25.11 10.80
N GLU A 2 7.43 25.18 10.19
CA GLU A 2 6.86 24.00 9.57
C GLU A 2 7.80 23.55 8.45
N ALA A 3 8.09 22.25 8.38
CA ALA A 3 8.88 21.69 7.29
C ALA A 3 8.05 21.84 6.00
N ALA A 4 8.66 22.31 4.93
CA ALA A 4 7.97 22.31 3.64
C ALA A 4 7.66 20.88 3.22
N MET A 5 6.46 20.64 2.67
CA MET A 5 6.06 19.34 2.16
C MET A 5 7.00 18.90 1.03
N ARG A 6 7.59 17.73 1.14
CA ARG A 6 8.44 17.15 0.08
C ARG A 6 7.59 16.89 -1.17
N SER A 7 8.19 17.13 -2.32
CA SER A 7 7.59 16.84 -3.61
C SER A 7 7.44 15.33 -3.87
N GLU A 8 6.62 14.97 -4.86
CA GLU A 8 6.49 13.57 -5.32
C GLU A 8 7.85 12.97 -5.72
N GLU A 9 8.68 13.74 -6.42
CA GLU A 9 10.01 13.31 -6.83
C GLU A 9 10.92 13.05 -5.63
N GLU A 10 10.93 13.93 -4.63
CA GLU A 10 11.73 13.75 -3.41
C GLU A 10 11.29 12.52 -2.61
N MET A 11 9.97 12.29 -2.49
CA MET A 11 9.44 11.12 -1.81
C MET A 11 9.79 9.82 -2.55
N MET A 12 9.59 9.78 -3.86
CA MET A 12 9.90 8.60 -4.68
C MET A 12 11.40 8.29 -4.66
N ASN A 13 12.25 9.32 -4.74
CA ASN A 13 13.70 9.14 -4.66
C ASN A 13 14.11 8.59 -3.30
N LEU A 14 13.54 9.08 -2.21
CA LEU A 14 13.80 8.58 -0.86
C LEU A 14 13.36 7.12 -0.71
N ILE A 15 12.14 6.78 -1.14
CA ILE A 15 11.62 5.41 -1.13
C ILE A 15 12.56 4.47 -1.89
N LEU A 16 12.98 4.84 -3.09
CA LEU A 16 13.88 4.01 -3.89
C LEU A 16 15.30 3.96 -3.31
N GLN A 17 15.78 5.04 -2.68
CA GLN A 17 17.12 5.06 -2.09
C GLN A 17 17.20 4.13 -0.87
N VAL A 18 16.22 4.20 0.05
CA VAL A 18 16.15 3.28 1.21
C VAL A 18 16.11 1.82 0.74
N ALA A 19 15.36 1.53 -0.32
CA ALA A 19 15.28 0.17 -0.87
C ALA A 19 16.61 -0.29 -1.51
N LYS A 20 17.32 0.61 -2.19
CA LYS A 20 18.63 0.28 -2.83
C LYS A 20 19.70 0.01 -1.80
N ASP A 21 19.69 0.76 -0.70
CA ASP A 21 20.69 0.68 0.36
C ASP A 21 20.51 -0.55 1.26
N ASP A 22 19.33 -1.17 1.25
CA ASP A 22 19.07 -2.41 1.99
C ASP A 22 19.09 -3.63 1.06
N GLU A 23 20.12 -4.47 1.18
CA GLU A 23 20.28 -5.69 0.39
C GLU A 23 19.18 -6.72 0.61
N ARG A 24 18.46 -6.64 1.72
CA ARG A 24 17.31 -7.51 2.01
C ARG A 24 16.09 -7.16 1.17
N VAL A 25 15.98 -5.92 0.71
CA VAL A 25 14.93 -5.48 -0.22
C VAL A 25 15.30 -5.93 -1.63
N ARG A 26 14.45 -6.77 -2.23
CA ARG A 26 14.69 -7.37 -3.55
C ARG A 26 13.85 -6.73 -4.65
N ALA A 27 12.66 -6.26 -4.30
CA ALA A 27 11.83 -5.49 -5.21
C ALA A 27 11.03 -4.43 -4.46
N VAL A 28 10.54 -3.45 -5.19
CA VAL A 28 9.61 -2.41 -4.71
C VAL A 28 8.50 -2.27 -5.72
N TYR A 29 7.27 -2.26 -5.24
CA TYR A 29 6.13 -1.89 -6.07
C TYR A 29 5.24 -0.86 -5.39
N LEU A 30 4.53 -0.12 -6.22
CA LEU A 30 3.56 0.91 -5.84
C LEU A 30 2.17 0.39 -6.20
N ASN A 31 1.22 0.53 -5.29
CA ASN A 31 -0.18 0.20 -5.49
C ASN A 31 -1.05 1.47 -5.53
N GLY A 32 -2.35 1.26 -5.68
CA GLY A 32 -3.37 2.25 -5.40
C GLY A 32 -3.45 3.41 -6.37
N SER A 33 -3.90 4.55 -5.85
CA SER A 33 -4.32 5.69 -6.65
C SER A 33 -3.21 6.32 -7.49
N ARG A 34 -1.95 6.24 -7.05
CA ARG A 34 -0.79 6.78 -7.80
C ARG A 34 -0.43 5.96 -9.04
N THR A 35 -0.92 4.74 -9.16
CA THR A 35 -0.79 3.90 -10.36
C THR A 35 -1.97 4.07 -11.31
N ASN A 36 -3.04 4.72 -10.88
CA ASN A 36 -4.23 4.96 -11.68
C ASN A 36 -4.11 6.26 -12.48
N HIS A 37 -3.93 6.15 -13.80
CA HIS A 37 -3.85 7.30 -14.69
C HIS A 37 -5.15 8.12 -14.76
N ASN A 38 -6.29 7.55 -14.36
CA ASN A 38 -7.60 8.19 -14.34
C ASN A 38 -7.94 8.83 -12.98
N ALA A 39 -7.16 8.55 -11.93
CA ALA A 39 -7.36 9.17 -10.64
C ALA A 39 -6.96 10.64 -10.64
N PRO A 40 -7.77 11.55 -10.07
CA PRO A 40 -7.37 12.94 -9.89
C PRO A 40 -6.15 13.02 -8.97
N LYS A 41 -5.14 13.77 -9.39
CA LYS A 41 -3.96 14.03 -8.55
C LYS A 41 -4.23 15.20 -7.62
N ASP A 42 -3.97 15.01 -6.34
CA ASP A 42 -3.98 16.07 -5.35
C ASP A 42 -2.82 15.95 -4.35
N ARG A 43 -2.67 16.96 -3.49
CA ARG A 43 -1.58 17.02 -2.51
C ARG A 43 -1.75 16.07 -1.32
N PHE A 44 -2.89 15.43 -1.17
CA PHE A 44 -3.20 14.51 -0.07
C PHE A 44 -3.12 13.04 -0.50
N GLN A 45 -2.84 12.78 -1.78
CA GLN A 45 -2.67 11.44 -2.30
C GLN A 45 -1.48 10.75 -1.60
N ASP A 46 -1.74 9.64 -0.95
CA ASP A 46 -0.76 8.83 -0.24
C ASP A 46 0.16 8.04 -1.18
N TYR A 47 1.14 7.39 -0.60
CA TYR A 47 2.04 6.48 -1.29
C TYR A 47 1.81 5.07 -0.73
N ASP A 48 1.17 4.20 -1.50
CA ASP A 48 0.96 2.79 -1.17
C ASP A 48 2.14 1.98 -1.69
N VAL A 49 3.12 1.70 -0.85
CA VAL A 49 4.40 1.10 -1.25
C VAL A 49 4.60 -0.25 -0.57
N VAL A 50 5.09 -1.21 -1.32
CA VAL A 50 5.49 -2.50 -0.77
C VAL A 50 6.94 -2.82 -1.11
N TYR A 51 7.73 -3.16 -0.10
CA TYR A 51 9.06 -3.72 -0.23
C TYR A 51 9.00 -5.24 -0.15
N VAL A 52 9.41 -5.91 -1.20
CA VAL A 52 9.58 -7.38 -1.20
C VAL A 52 10.93 -7.69 -0.60
N VAL A 53 10.93 -8.42 0.51
CA VAL A 53 12.13 -8.63 1.31
C VAL A 53 12.46 -10.12 1.46
N THR A 54 13.73 -10.43 1.70
CA THR A 54 14.18 -11.80 1.98
C THR A 54 13.73 -12.31 3.35
N ASP A 55 13.53 -11.40 4.31
CA ASP A 55 13.08 -11.68 5.68
C ASP A 55 12.36 -10.46 6.23
N THR A 56 11.12 -10.62 6.65
CA THR A 56 10.30 -9.55 7.23
C THR A 56 10.63 -9.28 8.70
N LYS A 57 11.23 -10.26 9.40
CA LYS A 57 11.48 -10.20 10.85
C LYS A 57 12.25 -8.98 11.31
N PRO A 58 13.39 -8.58 10.68
CA PRO A 58 14.14 -7.41 11.12
C PRO A 58 13.36 -6.09 11.06
N TYR A 59 12.27 -6.06 10.29
CA TYR A 59 11.43 -4.88 10.13
C TYR A 59 10.32 -4.85 11.19
N TYR A 60 9.54 -5.93 11.36
CA TYR A 60 8.45 -5.93 12.34
C TYR A 60 8.93 -5.98 13.80
N GLU A 61 10.17 -6.39 14.07
CA GLU A 61 10.81 -6.27 15.39
C GLU A 61 11.37 -4.86 15.65
N ASN A 62 11.50 -4.01 14.61
CA ASN A 62 11.99 -2.63 14.72
C ASN A 62 10.92 -1.64 14.23
N HIS A 63 9.98 -1.28 15.09
CA HIS A 63 8.89 -0.36 14.76
C HIS A 63 9.39 1.05 14.36
N ASP A 64 10.60 1.42 14.78
CA ASP A 64 11.22 2.71 14.44
C ASP A 64 11.79 2.75 13.01
N TRP A 65 11.77 1.63 12.28
CA TRP A 65 12.29 1.57 10.91
C TRP A 65 11.63 2.61 9.99
N ILE A 66 10.37 2.92 10.21
CA ILE A 66 9.62 3.94 9.46
C ILE A 66 10.30 5.33 9.50
N ASN A 67 11.10 5.61 10.52
CA ASN A 67 11.79 6.90 10.66
C ASN A 67 12.85 7.15 9.57
N HIS A 68 13.21 6.15 8.76
CA HIS A 68 14.03 6.34 7.55
C HIS A 68 13.36 7.29 6.54
N PHE A 69 12.05 7.41 6.58
CA PHE A 69 11.27 8.23 5.64
C PHE A 69 10.97 9.64 6.19
N GLY A 70 11.31 9.94 7.42
CA GLY A 70 11.11 11.26 8.02
C GLY A 70 10.62 11.21 9.46
N THR A 71 10.35 12.38 10.02
CA THR A 71 9.81 12.49 11.39
C THR A 71 8.33 12.19 11.37
N VAL A 72 7.93 11.10 12.02
CA VAL A 72 6.53 10.66 12.10
C VAL A 72 5.73 11.63 12.98
N LEU A 73 4.61 12.11 12.47
CA LEU A 73 3.61 12.87 13.23
C LEU A 73 2.57 11.94 13.84
N TYR A 74 2.08 10.99 13.04
CA TYR A 74 1.09 9.99 13.44
C TYR A 74 1.32 8.69 12.68
N MET A 75 1.07 7.55 13.31
CA MET A 75 1.31 6.23 12.71
C MET A 75 0.32 5.19 13.23
N GLN A 76 -0.03 4.24 12.35
CA GLN A 76 -0.72 3.00 12.69
C GLN A 76 0.07 1.82 12.10
N MET A 77 0.05 0.68 12.77
CA MET A 77 0.56 -0.61 12.29
C MET A 77 -0.61 -1.60 12.29
N PRO A 78 -1.28 -1.81 11.16
CA PRO A 78 -2.53 -2.59 11.10
C PRO A 78 -2.36 -4.02 11.59
N GLU A 79 -1.32 -4.72 11.15
CA GLU A 79 -1.06 -6.11 11.50
C GLU A 79 -0.75 -6.26 13.00
N TYR A 80 -0.08 -5.26 13.61
CA TYR A 80 0.14 -5.25 15.05
C TYR A 80 -1.17 -5.06 15.84
N MET A 81 -2.11 -4.27 15.29
CA MET A 81 -3.44 -4.11 15.89
C MET A 81 -4.25 -5.40 15.82
N ASP A 82 -4.07 -6.22 14.78
CA ASP A 82 -4.74 -7.51 14.65
C ASP A 82 -4.34 -8.47 15.78
N LEU A 83 -3.09 -8.44 16.21
CA LEU A 83 -2.64 -9.17 17.40
C LEU A 83 -3.42 -8.77 18.66
N LEU A 84 -3.64 -7.47 18.85
CA LEU A 84 -4.38 -6.96 20.02
C LEU A 84 -5.87 -7.32 19.98
N LEU A 85 -6.42 -7.58 18.80
CA LEU A 85 -7.81 -7.97 18.57
C LEU A 85 -7.98 -9.50 18.48
N GLU A 86 -6.95 -10.26 18.86
CA GLU A 86 -6.94 -11.73 18.79
C GLU A 86 -7.27 -12.30 17.39
N LYS A 87 -6.95 -11.55 16.35
CA LYS A 87 -7.04 -11.99 14.97
C LYS A 87 -5.78 -12.77 14.58
N GLU A 88 -5.85 -13.46 13.45
CA GLU A 88 -4.68 -14.09 12.86
C GLU A 88 -3.63 -13.02 12.54
N TYR A 89 -2.44 -13.19 13.11
CA TYR A 89 -1.32 -12.26 12.94
C TYR A 89 -0.15 -12.99 12.28
N THR A 90 0.13 -12.62 11.04
CA THR A 90 1.16 -13.24 10.20
C THR A 90 2.21 -12.23 9.73
N PRO A 91 3.01 -11.62 10.63
CA PRO A 91 3.98 -10.58 10.28
C PRO A 91 5.11 -11.10 9.39
N GLN A 92 5.29 -12.43 9.32
CA GLN A 92 6.22 -13.08 8.41
C GLN A 92 5.78 -13.01 6.95
N ASP A 93 4.50 -12.84 6.69
CA ASP A 93 3.95 -12.69 5.34
C ASP A 93 3.98 -11.23 4.90
N THR A 94 3.47 -10.34 5.74
CA THR A 94 3.44 -8.90 5.51
C THR A 94 3.36 -8.14 6.82
N PHE A 95 3.95 -6.95 6.86
CA PHE A 95 3.87 -6.02 7.98
C PHE A 95 3.99 -4.59 7.47
N GLY A 96 3.18 -3.67 7.99
CA GLY A 96 3.11 -2.33 7.48
C GLY A 96 3.01 -1.21 8.51
N TRP A 97 3.34 -0.03 8.02
CA TRP A 97 3.18 1.25 8.69
C TRP A 97 2.34 2.18 7.82
N LEU A 98 1.28 2.72 8.38
CA LEU A 98 0.49 3.79 7.79
C LEU A 98 0.92 5.07 8.51
N ALA A 99 1.78 5.88 7.88
CA ALA A 99 2.43 6.99 8.54
C ALA A 99 2.15 8.34 7.88
N ILE A 100 1.85 9.35 8.71
CA ILE A 100 1.82 10.76 8.31
C ILE A 100 3.07 11.41 8.91
N PHE A 101 3.86 12.08 8.09
CA PHE A 101 5.06 12.79 8.50
C PHE A 101 4.78 14.26 8.83
N THR A 102 5.71 14.88 9.54
CA THR A 102 5.61 16.31 9.97
C THR A 102 5.56 17.30 8.81
N ASP A 103 5.95 16.88 7.61
CA ASP A 103 5.85 17.68 6.38
C ASP A 103 4.52 17.50 5.64
N GLY A 104 3.59 16.67 6.19
CA GLY A 104 2.26 16.43 5.65
C GLY A 104 2.17 15.31 4.60
N ASN A 105 3.29 14.68 4.19
CA ASN A 105 3.23 13.49 3.34
C ASN A 105 2.69 12.28 4.12
N ARG A 106 1.92 11.43 3.43
CA ARG A 106 1.47 10.14 3.92
C ARG A 106 2.12 9.01 3.13
N LEU A 107 2.69 8.06 3.86
CA LEU A 107 3.28 6.85 3.30
C LEU A 107 2.68 5.63 4.01
N ASP A 108 2.01 4.79 3.24
CA ASP A 108 1.51 3.50 3.65
C ASP A 108 2.48 2.46 3.07
N ILE A 109 3.47 2.07 3.90
CA ILE A 109 4.53 1.17 3.46
C ILE A 109 4.44 -0.18 4.15
N HIS A 110 4.52 -1.24 3.35
CA HIS A 110 4.59 -2.61 3.82
C HIS A 110 5.92 -3.26 3.45
N VAL A 111 6.36 -4.19 4.26
CA VAL A 111 7.37 -5.19 3.91
C VAL A 111 6.66 -6.52 3.74
N SER A 112 6.97 -7.26 2.68
CA SER A 112 6.28 -8.50 2.35
C SER A 112 7.25 -9.60 1.94
N SER A 113 6.90 -10.85 2.27
CA SER A 113 7.56 -12.02 1.74
C SER A 113 7.34 -12.14 0.23
N PHE A 114 8.17 -12.92 -0.45
CA PHE A 114 7.99 -13.20 -1.88
C PHE A 114 6.63 -13.85 -2.18
N ASP A 115 6.23 -14.82 -1.36
CA ASP A 115 4.98 -15.58 -1.57
C ASP A 115 3.74 -14.69 -1.43
N TYR A 116 3.79 -13.71 -0.52
CA TYR A 116 2.72 -12.73 -0.37
C TYR A 116 2.71 -11.76 -1.57
N ALA A 117 3.86 -11.17 -1.89
CA ALA A 117 4.00 -10.21 -2.98
C ALA A 117 3.60 -10.79 -4.35
N ASP A 118 3.96 -12.05 -4.64
CA ASP A 118 3.58 -12.73 -5.88
C ASP A 118 2.06 -12.85 -6.07
N LYS A 119 1.32 -13.02 -4.97
CA LYS A 119 -0.14 -13.05 -4.99
C LYS A 119 -0.73 -11.64 -5.09
N ASP A 120 -0.20 -10.71 -4.31
CA ASP A 120 -0.68 -9.33 -4.23
C ASP A 120 -0.54 -8.62 -5.57
N ILE A 121 0.63 -8.63 -6.19
CA ILE A 121 0.93 -8.03 -7.50
C ILE A 121 0.00 -8.57 -8.62
N ARG A 122 -0.44 -9.84 -8.52
CA ARG A 122 -1.31 -10.46 -9.52
C ARG A 122 -2.80 -10.31 -9.22
N SER A 123 -3.14 -9.84 -8.01
CA SER A 123 -4.54 -9.67 -7.57
C SER A 123 -5.17 -8.39 -8.07
N ASP A 124 -4.36 -7.35 -8.28
CA ASP A 124 -4.81 -6.01 -8.68
C ASP A 124 -3.85 -5.41 -9.71
N ARG A 125 -4.40 -4.93 -10.83
CA ARG A 125 -3.61 -4.27 -11.88
C ARG A 125 -3.27 -2.81 -11.58
N LEU A 126 -3.76 -2.22 -10.49
CA LEU A 126 -3.27 -0.94 -9.98
C LEU A 126 -1.96 -1.16 -9.21
N CYS A 127 -0.98 -1.73 -9.90
CA CYS A 127 0.34 -2.07 -9.39
C CYS A 127 1.43 -1.68 -10.40
N ARG A 128 2.48 -1.03 -9.92
CA ARG A 128 3.66 -0.61 -10.69
C ARG A 128 4.93 -1.09 -10.03
N ILE A 129 5.74 -1.86 -10.74
CA ILE A 129 7.08 -2.24 -10.27
C ILE A 129 8.01 -1.03 -10.40
N LEU A 130 8.61 -0.63 -9.28
CA LEU A 130 9.54 0.51 -9.19
C LEU A 130 11.01 0.08 -9.17
N LEU A 131 11.28 -1.07 -8.57
CA LEU A 131 12.60 -1.68 -8.46
C LEU A 131 12.45 -3.21 -8.50
N ASP A 132 13.29 -3.87 -9.25
CA ASP A 132 13.37 -5.32 -9.30
C ASP A 132 14.84 -5.72 -9.46
N LYS A 133 15.50 -6.06 -8.34
CA LYS A 133 16.93 -6.39 -8.32
C LYS A 133 17.21 -7.76 -8.94
N ASP A 134 16.21 -8.63 -8.98
CA ASP A 134 16.35 -10.03 -9.40
C ASP A 134 15.70 -10.33 -10.76
N GLY A 135 15.01 -9.37 -11.36
CA GLY A 135 14.27 -9.57 -12.61
C GLY A 135 13.09 -10.53 -12.51
N ARG A 136 12.46 -10.62 -11.32
CA ARG A 136 11.37 -11.56 -11.01
C ARG A 136 10.02 -11.12 -11.59
N TYR A 137 9.81 -9.83 -11.73
CA TYR A 137 8.50 -9.22 -12.03
C TYR A 137 8.39 -8.67 -13.45
N GLY A 138 9.25 -9.11 -14.36
CA GLY A 138 9.26 -8.64 -15.76
C GLY A 138 8.01 -9.00 -16.57
N ASP A 139 7.16 -9.90 -16.08
CA ASP A 139 5.91 -10.35 -16.70
C ASP A 139 4.65 -9.71 -16.11
N VAL A 140 4.80 -8.75 -15.21
CA VAL A 140 3.66 -8.05 -14.59
C VAL A 140 2.92 -7.25 -15.66
N PRO A 141 1.58 -7.42 -15.78
CA PRO A 141 0.78 -6.68 -16.76
C PRO A 141 0.86 -5.17 -16.57
N ALA A 142 0.62 -4.44 -17.66
CA ALA A 142 0.51 -2.98 -17.59
C ALA A 142 -0.62 -2.54 -16.64
N GLU A 143 -0.40 -1.42 -15.96
CA GLU A 143 -1.34 -0.80 -15.04
C GLU A 143 -2.72 -0.59 -15.66
N SER A 144 -3.77 -0.89 -14.89
CA SER A 144 -5.15 -0.68 -15.34
C SER A 144 -6.11 -0.61 -14.15
N ASP A 145 -7.04 0.33 -14.20
CA ASP A 145 -8.14 0.46 -13.25
C ASP A 145 -9.39 -0.37 -13.62
N ALA A 146 -9.31 -1.18 -14.68
CA ALA A 146 -10.46 -1.93 -15.18
C ALA A 146 -11.05 -2.93 -14.14
N ASP A 147 -10.25 -3.37 -13.17
CA ASP A 147 -10.69 -4.26 -12.11
C ASP A 147 -11.56 -3.53 -11.07
N HIS A 148 -11.46 -2.18 -11.03
CA HIS A 148 -12.19 -1.31 -10.11
C HIS A 148 -13.48 -0.72 -10.70
N TYR A 149 -13.80 -1.02 -11.94
CA TYR A 149 -15.05 -0.55 -12.54
C TYR A 149 -16.26 -1.20 -11.88
N VAL A 150 -17.20 -0.36 -11.47
CA VAL A 150 -18.47 -0.82 -10.92
C VAL A 150 -19.23 -1.60 -12.00
N LYS A 151 -19.40 -2.89 -11.77
CA LYS A 151 -20.15 -3.76 -12.67
C LYS A 151 -21.65 -3.46 -12.57
N LYS A 152 -22.33 -3.36 -13.73
CA LYS A 152 -23.79 -3.22 -13.74
C LYS A 152 -24.41 -4.42 -13.01
N PRO A 153 -25.25 -4.20 -11.98
CA PRO A 153 -25.89 -5.29 -11.25
C PRO A 153 -26.88 -6.05 -12.16
N THR A 154 -27.14 -7.30 -11.82
CA THR A 154 -28.30 -8.02 -12.40
C THR A 154 -29.59 -7.36 -11.92
N ALA A 155 -30.68 -7.57 -12.67
CA ALA A 155 -32.00 -7.02 -12.31
C ALA A 155 -32.44 -7.45 -10.89
N ASP A 156 -32.21 -8.74 -10.55
CA ASP A 156 -32.56 -9.29 -9.24
C ASP A 156 -31.73 -8.65 -8.11
N LYS A 157 -30.40 -8.52 -8.30
CA LYS A 157 -29.54 -7.84 -7.34
C LYS A 157 -29.97 -6.39 -7.16
N TYR A 158 -30.22 -5.67 -8.25
CA TYR A 158 -30.68 -4.28 -8.19
C TYR A 158 -32.00 -4.16 -7.41
N SER A 159 -32.98 -5.04 -7.68
CA SER A 159 -34.26 -5.03 -6.97
C SER A 159 -34.12 -5.35 -5.48
N CYS A 160 -33.24 -6.28 -5.13
CA CYS A 160 -32.94 -6.63 -3.75
C CYS A 160 -32.33 -5.44 -3.00
N GLU A 161 -31.31 -4.82 -3.56
CA GLU A 161 -30.61 -3.66 -2.95
C GLU A 161 -31.56 -2.45 -2.82
N CYS A 162 -32.43 -2.22 -3.80
CA CYS A 162 -33.47 -1.18 -3.69
C CYS A 162 -34.44 -1.47 -2.54
N ASN A 163 -34.87 -2.72 -2.37
CA ASN A 163 -35.75 -3.10 -1.28
C ASN A 163 -35.11 -2.90 0.09
N GLU A 164 -33.84 -3.32 0.25
CA GLU A 164 -33.05 -3.09 1.46
C GLU A 164 -32.87 -1.59 1.75
N PHE A 165 -32.58 -0.79 0.73
CA PHE A 165 -32.44 0.65 0.88
C PHE A 165 -33.74 1.27 1.41
N TYR A 166 -34.89 0.94 0.82
CA TYR A 166 -36.19 1.44 1.29
C TYR A 166 -36.52 0.96 2.69
N TRP A 167 -36.16 -0.27 3.03
CA TRP A 167 -36.35 -0.79 4.39
C TRP A 167 -35.54 0.02 5.41
N CYS A 168 -34.26 0.26 5.12
CA CYS A 168 -33.37 1.03 6.02
C CYS A 168 -33.78 2.50 6.16
N LEU A 169 -34.44 3.10 5.16
CA LEU A 169 -34.93 4.48 5.24
C LEU A 169 -36.16 4.63 6.15
N ASN A 170 -36.93 3.56 6.36
CA ASN A 170 -38.21 3.62 7.08
C ASN A 170 -38.14 3.02 8.50
N ASN A 171 -36.96 2.57 8.93
CA ASN A 171 -36.65 2.09 10.28
C ASN A 171 -35.62 2.98 10.94
#